data_1132cbf3a8eb1af34d9b47027ced03dd
#
_entry.id   1132cbf3a8eb1af34d9b47027ced03dd
#
_cell.length_a   1.000
_cell.length_b   1.000
_cell.length_c   1.000
_cell.angle_alpha   90.00
_cell.angle_beta   90.00
_cell.angle_gamma   90.00
#
_symmetry.space_group_name_H-M   'P 1'
#
loop_
_entity.id
_entity.type
_entity.pdbx_description
1 polymer ?
#
loop_
_entity_poly.entity_id
_entity_poly.type
_entity_poly.pdbx_seq_one_letter_code
_entity_poly.pdbx_strand_id
1 'polypeptide(L)'
;FYHDLTQMMGQEKVFFFPSSYRRAVKYGQRDAANEILRTEVLARLSSGGRFLVVTYPDALAELVVAKQNLDERILKLTVGQQIAQTDVVHTLRDFELKETDYVYEPGQFAVRGSILDVYSYSCEYPFRIDFFGDEIDTIRTFDVETQLSQAKRTEIEIVPELAHIESNKQCFLNFLSESTPVVAKDLSFVCDRIGQIY
;
A
#
# COMPACT_ATOMS: atom_id res chain seq x y z
N PHE A 1 8.34 -18.95 -8.58
CA PHE A 1 9.15 -18.52 -7.42
C PHE A 1 8.30 -17.76 -6.38
N TYR A 2 7.61 -16.63 -6.77
CA TYR A 2 6.72 -15.91 -5.83
C TYR A 2 5.63 -16.83 -5.29
N HIS A 3 4.91 -17.51 -6.18
CA HIS A 3 3.87 -18.48 -5.81
C HIS A 3 4.39 -19.59 -4.88
N ASP A 4 5.56 -20.15 -5.17
CA ASP A 4 6.15 -21.23 -4.36
C ASP A 4 6.49 -20.73 -2.94
N LEU A 5 7.09 -19.55 -2.84
CA LEU A 5 7.36 -18.93 -1.54
C LEU A 5 6.09 -18.64 -0.74
N THR A 6 5.04 -18.17 -1.41
CA THR A 6 3.74 -17.90 -0.78
C THR A 6 3.10 -19.20 -0.26
N GLN A 7 3.21 -20.28 -1.00
CA GLN A 7 2.74 -21.61 -0.57
C GLN A 7 3.52 -22.12 0.66
N MET A 8 4.83 -21.87 0.72
CA MET A 8 5.69 -22.35 1.81
C MET A 8 5.61 -21.50 3.08
N MET A 9 5.50 -20.20 2.95
CA MET A 9 5.66 -19.23 4.05
C MET A 9 4.37 -18.59 4.52
N GLY A 10 3.29 -18.69 3.73
CA GLY A 10 2.03 -17.99 3.93
C GLY A 10 1.94 -16.66 3.17
N GLN A 11 0.74 -16.30 2.74
CA GLN A 11 0.48 -15.07 1.97
C GLN A 11 0.82 -13.80 2.76
N GLU A 12 0.66 -13.83 4.07
CA GLU A 12 0.93 -12.71 4.96
C GLU A 12 2.43 -12.40 5.14
N LYS A 13 3.31 -13.24 4.64
CA LYS A 13 4.77 -13.10 4.79
C LYS A 13 5.54 -12.88 3.50
N VAL A 14 4.89 -13.00 2.36
CA VAL A 14 5.55 -12.89 1.05
C VAL A 14 4.83 -11.86 0.19
N PHE A 15 5.52 -10.79 -0.16
CA PHE A 15 4.97 -9.69 -0.94
C PHE A 15 5.65 -9.58 -2.29
N PHE A 16 4.91 -9.12 -3.29
CA PHE A 16 5.43 -8.93 -4.63
C PHE A 16 5.57 -7.44 -4.93
N PHE A 17 6.76 -7.03 -5.36
CA PHE A 17 7.05 -5.67 -5.77
C PHE A 17 7.27 -5.63 -7.29
N PRO A 18 6.21 -5.37 -8.08
CA PRO A 18 6.28 -5.32 -9.54
C PRO A 18 6.81 -3.97 -10.06
N SER A 19 7.09 -3.92 -11.37
CA SER A 19 7.17 -2.67 -12.12
C SER A 19 5.81 -1.99 -12.17
N SER A 20 5.78 -0.66 -12.10
CA SER A 20 4.54 0.13 -12.23
C SER A 20 3.91 0.07 -13.62
N TYR A 21 4.64 -0.42 -14.63
CA TYR A 21 4.21 -0.48 -16.01
C TYR A 21 3.80 -1.88 -16.47
N ARG A 22 2.75 -1.97 -17.28
CA ARG A 22 2.42 -3.22 -17.99
C ARG A 22 3.41 -3.48 -19.14
N ARG A 23 3.99 -4.71 -19.17
CA ARG A 23 4.88 -5.13 -20.27
C ARG A 23 4.23 -5.14 -21.67
N ALA A 24 2.90 -5.18 -21.76
CA ALA A 24 2.17 -5.44 -23.02
C ALA A 24 1.45 -4.21 -23.60
N VAL A 25 1.46 -3.06 -22.96
CA VAL A 25 0.74 -1.86 -23.43
C VAL A 25 1.75 -0.73 -23.63
N LYS A 26 1.58 0.01 -24.75
CA LYS A 26 2.40 1.17 -25.16
C LYS A 26 3.02 1.90 -23.96
N TYR A 27 4.34 2.14 -24.03
CA TYR A 27 5.12 2.91 -23.08
C TYR A 27 4.31 4.07 -22.45
N GLY A 28 4.21 4.07 -21.11
CA GLY A 28 3.67 5.18 -20.35
C GLY A 28 2.35 4.94 -19.59
N GLN A 29 1.67 3.82 -19.74
CA GLN A 29 0.51 3.51 -18.90
C GLN A 29 0.92 2.72 -17.64
N ARG A 30 0.72 3.35 -16.48
CA ARG A 30 0.85 2.68 -15.18
C ARG A 30 -0.30 1.69 -14.99
N ASP A 31 -0.01 0.60 -14.27
CA ASP A 31 -1.00 -0.40 -13.89
C ASP A 31 -1.43 -0.14 -12.44
N ALA A 32 -2.68 0.22 -12.23
CA ALA A 32 -3.20 0.51 -10.89
C ALA A 32 -3.05 -0.66 -9.91
N ALA A 33 -3.19 -1.91 -10.39
CA ALA A 33 -2.98 -3.09 -9.55
C ALA A 33 -1.51 -3.22 -9.11
N ASN A 34 -0.56 -2.93 -10.00
CA ASN A 34 0.86 -2.93 -9.66
C ASN A 34 1.20 -1.79 -8.69
N GLU A 35 0.60 -0.61 -8.84
CA GLU A 35 0.81 0.51 -7.91
C GLU A 35 0.33 0.17 -6.48
N ILE A 36 -0.79 -0.53 -6.35
CA ILE A 36 -1.28 -1.02 -5.05
C ILE A 36 -0.26 -1.96 -4.42
N LEU A 37 0.22 -2.97 -5.15
CA LEU A 37 1.23 -3.91 -4.66
C LEU A 37 2.54 -3.21 -4.26
N ARG A 38 2.98 -2.22 -5.03
CA ARG A 38 4.16 -1.40 -4.71
C ARG A 38 3.93 -0.59 -3.44
N THR A 39 2.79 0.09 -3.33
CA THR A 39 2.42 0.89 -2.15
C THR A 39 2.34 0.04 -0.90
N GLU A 40 1.75 -1.17 -0.98
CA GLU A 40 1.71 -2.11 0.14
C GLU A 40 3.11 -2.48 0.63
N VAL A 41 4.03 -2.83 -0.27
CA VAL A 41 5.41 -3.18 0.11
C VAL A 41 6.12 -2.00 0.75
N LEU A 42 6.00 -0.79 0.20
CA LEU A 42 6.64 0.40 0.75
C LEU A 42 6.10 0.75 2.15
N ALA A 43 4.78 0.69 2.34
CA ALA A 43 4.14 0.92 3.64
C ALA A 43 4.63 -0.10 4.69
N ARG A 44 4.69 -1.39 4.33
CA ARG A 44 5.22 -2.44 5.23
C ARG A 44 6.69 -2.26 5.56
N LEU A 45 7.51 -1.84 4.62
CA LEU A 45 8.93 -1.53 4.86
C LEU A 45 9.10 -0.34 5.81
N SER A 46 8.20 0.65 5.74
CA SER A 46 8.16 1.78 6.68
C SER A 46 7.74 1.36 8.07
N SER A 47 6.69 0.55 8.18
CA SER A 47 6.15 0.08 9.46
C SER A 47 7.03 -0.97 10.14
N GLY A 48 7.93 -1.59 9.40
CA GLY A 48 8.82 -2.65 9.88
C GLY A 48 8.18 -4.03 9.90
N GLY A 49 8.94 -5.03 10.34
CA GLY A 49 8.48 -6.42 10.42
C GLY A 49 9.41 -7.40 9.69
N ARG A 50 9.08 -8.70 9.77
CA ARG A 50 9.80 -9.77 9.09
C ARG A 50 8.94 -10.35 7.99
N PHE A 51 9.32 -10.08 6.75
CA PHE A 51 8.64 -10.58 5.56
C PHE A 51 9.62 -10.71 4.39
N LEU A 52 9.21 -11.35 3.32
CA LEU A 52 9.97 -11.51 2.09
C LEU A 52 9.37 -10.63 1.01
N VAL A 53 10.24 -9.97 0.25
CA VAL A 53 9.84 -9.25 -0.95
C VAL A 53 10.43 -9.95 -2.17
N VAL A 54 9.57 -10.29 -3.11
CA VAL A 54 9.95 -10.83 -4.41
C VAL A 54 9.84 -9.72 -5.44
N THR A 55 10.91 -9.49 -6.19
CA THR A 55 10.97 -8.43 -7.21
C THR A 55 11.85 -8.86 -8.39
N TYR A 56 12.03 -7.99 -9.37
CA TYR A 56 12.85 -8.22 -10.56
C TYR A 56 13.51 -6.92 -11.05
N PRO A 57 14.53 -6.98 -11.92
CA PRO A 57 15.36 -5.82 -12.28
C PRO A 57 14.59 -4.59 -12.78
N ASP A 58 13.56 -4.79 -13.63
CA ASP A 58 12.78 -3.68 -14.18
C ASP A 58 12.03 -2.92 -13.07
N ALA A 59 11.55 -3.61 -12.04
CA ALA A 59 10.90 -2.98 -10.89
C ALA A 59 11.89 -2.23 -9.99
N LEU A 60 13.10 -2.77 -9.82
CA LEU A 60 14.18 -2.15 -9.04
C LEU A 60 14.77 -0.91 -9.71
N ALA A 61 14.72 -0.84 -11.04
CA ALA A 61 15.17 0.33 -11.80
C ALA A 61 14.24 1.55 -11.59
N GLU A 62 12.99 1.35 -11.21
CA GLU A 62 12.07 2.45 -10.98
C GLU A 62 12.31 3.12 -9.62
N LEU A 63 12.36 4.46 -9.64
CA LEU A 63 12.42 5.25 -8.42
C LEU A 63 11.09 5.18 -7.66
N VAL A 64 11.17 5.23 -6.34
CA VAL A 64 10.05 5.25 -5.41
C VAL A 64 10.06 6.53 -4.58
N VAL A 65 8.94 6.85 -3.94
CA VAL A 65 8.85 7.95 -2.98
C VAL A 65 9.88 7.78 -1.86
N ALA A 66 10.47 8.85 -1.36
CA ALA A 66 11.40 8.77 -0.24
C ALA A 66 10.68 8.33 1.05
N LYS A 67 11.38 7.52 1.87
CA LYS A 67 10.80 6.93 3.09
C LYS A 67 10.21 7.98 4.03
N GLN A 68 10.89 9.09 4.23
CA GLN A 68 10.40 10.19 5.08
C GLN A 68 9.05 10.75 4.59
N ASN A 69 8.91 10.97 3.28
CA ASN A 69 7.66 11.46 2.70
C ASN A 69 6.52 10.45 2.81
N LEU A 70 6.84 9.15 2.80
CA LEU A 70 5.85 8.10 3.00
C LEU A 70 5.38 8.06 4.45
N ASP A 71 6.30 8.11 5.41
CA ASP A 71 5.98 8.04 6.85
C ASP A 71 5.04 9.19 7.28
N GLU A 72 5.19 10.38 6.69
CA GLU A 72 4.32 11.54 6.92
C GLU A 72 2.91 11.38 6.28
N ARG A 73 2.75 10.41 5.37
CA ARG A 73 1.50 10.16 4.63
C ARG A 73 0.83 8.83 4.98
N ILE A 74 1.21 8.23 6.09
CA ILE A 74 0.54 7.04 6.62
C ILE A 74 -0.37 7.45 7.77
N LEU A 75 -1.68 7.32 7.59
CA LEU A 75 -2.64 7.47 8.67
C LEU A 75 -2.86 6.12 9.35
N LYS A 76 -2.41 6.00 10.61
CA LYS A 76 -2.60 4.81 11.43
C LYS A 76 -3.84 4.99 12.29
N LEU A 77 -4.75 4.01 12.26
CA LEU A 77 -5.96 3.99 13.07
C LEU A 77 -6.05 2.66 13.82
N THR A 78 -6.42 2.73 15.10
CA THR A 78 -6.48 1.58 15.99
C THR A 78 -7.82 1.56 16.73
N VAL A 79 -8.39 0.37 16.95
CA VAL A 79 -9.61 0.20 17.76
C VAL A 79 -9.37 0.72 19.17
N GLY A 80 -10.31 1.49 19.72
CA GLY A 80 -10.21 2.17 21.00
C GLY A 80 -9.46 3.51 20.94
N GLN A 81 -8.97 3.94 19.78
CA GLN A 81 -8.33 5.25 19.60
C GLN A 81 -9.36 6.37 19.74
N GLN A 82 -9.00 7.38 20.56
CA GLN A 82 -9.78 8.61 20.71
C GLN A 82 -9.40 9.58 19.58
N ILE A 83 -10.26 9.69 18.59
CA ILE A 83 -10.12 10.58 17.44
C ILE A 83 -11.50 10.86 16.85
N ALA A 84 -11.81 12.13 16.57
CA ALA A 84 -13.06 12.47 15.94
C ALA A 84 -13.13 11.99 14.47
N GLN A 85 -14.27 11.46 14.05
CA GLN A 85 -14.48 11.05 12.66
C GLN A 85 -14.16 12.19 11.68
N THR A 86 -14.51 13.43 12.05
CA THR A 86 -14.25 14.64 11.24
C THR A 86 -12.76 14.87 11.00
N ASP A 87 -11.90 14.59 11.98
CA ASP A 87 -10.45 14.78 11.86
C ASP A 87 -9.85 13.72 10.91
N VAL A 88 -10.34 12.48 11.01
CA VAL A 88 -9.98 11.43 10.06
C VAL A 88 -10.40 11.81 8.64
N VAL A 89 -11.63 12.28 8.44
CA VAL A 89 -12.14 12.72 7.14
C VAL A 89 -11.33 13.90 6.59
N HIS A 90 -10.92 14.85 7.44
CA HIS A 90 -10.04 15.94 7.02
C HIS A 90 -8.71 15.41 6.50
N THR A 91 -8.08 14.50 7.23
CA THR A 91 -6.82 13.86 6.80
C THR A 91 -6.98 13.10 5.47
N LEU A 92 -8.11 12.40 5.26
CA LEU A 92 -8.36 11.71 3.99
C LEU A 92 -8.49 12.69 2.80
N ARG A 93 -9.09 13.87 3.03
CA ARG A 93 -9.13 14.93 2.02
C ARG A 93 -7.76 15.54 1.76
N ASP A 94 -6.93 15.74 2.79
CA ASP A 94 -5.54 16.18 2.65
C ASP A 94 -4.68 15.17 1.88
N PHE A 95 -5.02 13.89 1.99
CA PHE A 95 -4.45 12.80 1.21
C PHE A 95 -5.01 12.71 -0.23
N GLU A 96 -5.89 13.65 -0.62
CA GLU A 96 -6.54 13.70 -1.93
C GLU A 96 -7.43 12.49 -2.24
N LEU A 97 -7.93 11.77 -1.21
CA LEU A 97 -8.93 10.73 -1.42
C LEU A 97 -10.27 11.38 -1.82
N LYS A 98 -10.97 10.69 -2.72
CA LYS A 98 -12.25 11.15 -3.25
C LYS A 98 -13.41 10.71 -2.37
N GLU A 99 -14.22 11.65 -1.93
CA GLU A 99 -15.48 11.35 -1.22
C GLU A 99 -16.55 10.87 -2.21
N THR A 100 -17.22 9.77 -1.87
CA THR A 100 -18.25 9.10 -2.68
C THR A 100 -19.39 8.60 -1.79
N ASP A 101 -20.53 8.22 -2.38
CA ASP A 101 -21.65 7.62 -1.62
C ASP A 101 -21.32 6.18 -1.18
N TYR A 102 -20.58 5.44 -2.01
CA TYR A 102 -20.12 4.07 -1.76
C TYR A 102 -18.69 3.92 -2.29
N VAL A 103 -17.91 3.10 -1.61
CA VAL A 103 -16.52 2.84 -1.95
C VAL A 103 -16.40 1.62 -2.85
N TYR A 104 -15.79 1.79 -4.03
CA TYR A 104 -15.56 0.73 -5.02
C TYR A 104 -14.11 0.59 -5.47
N GLU A 105 -13.33 1.66 -5.38
CA GLU A 105 -11.96 1.72 -5.89
C GLU A 105 -11.00 2.29 -4.83
N PRO A 106 -9.70 1.91 -4.86
CA PRO A 106 -8.69 2.56 -4.04
C PRO A 106 -8.70 4.08 -4.21
N GLY A 107 -8.46 4.80 -3.12
CA GLY A 107 -8.50 6.27 -3.10
C GLY A 107 -9.90 6.85 -2.90
N GLN A 108 -10.90 6.04 -2.62
CA GLN A 108 -12.25 6.50 -2.27
C GLN A 108 -12.53 6.36 -0.78
N PHE A 109 -13.37 7.24 -0.25
CA PHE A 109 -13.97 7.10 1.07
C PHE A 109 -15.44 7.54 1.06
N ALA A 110 -16.22 7.05 2.02
CA ALA A 110 -17.64 7.37 2.19
C ALA A 110 -17.98 7.54 3.67
N VAL A 111 -18.75 8.58 4.00
CA VAL A 111 -19.23 8.86 5.36
C VAL A 111 -20.71 8.59 5.44
N ARG A 112 -21.14 7.70 6.36
CA ARG A 112 -22.55 7.35 6.57
C ARG A 112 -22.86 7.27 8.06
N GLY A 113 -23.29 8.39 8.64
CA GLY A 113 -23.50 8.50 10.08
C GLY A 113 -22.19 8.28 10.85
N SER A 114 -22.18 7.31 11.75
CA SER A 114 -20.96 6.92 12.50
C SER A 114 -20.00 6.02 11.72
N ILE A 115 -20.33 5.63 10.49
CA ILE A 115 -19.53 4.73 9.68
C ILE A 115 -18.68 5.52 8.69
N LEU A 116 -17.40 5.20 8.64
CA LEU A 116 -16.46 5.66 7.64
C LEU A 116 -15.94 4.44 6.87
N ASP A 117 -16.25 4.37 5.59
CA ASP A 117 -15.66 3.41 4.66
C ASP A 117 -14.50 4.08 3.93
N VAL A 118 -13.36 3.39 3.81
CA VAL A 118 -12.17 3.92 3.14
C VAL A 118 -11.40 2.81 2.41
N TYR A 119 -10.98 3.09 1.18
CA TYR A 119 -10.15 2.17 0.40
C TYR A 119 -8.75 2.77 0.21
N SER A 120 -7.82 2.26 1.00
CA SER A 120 -6.40 2.63 0.92
C SER A 120 -5.75 2.06 -0.34
N TYR A 121 -4.70 2.73 -0.84
CA TYR A 121 -3.84 2.19 -1.90
C TYR A 121 -2.86 1.10 -1.42
N SER A 122 -2.83 0.79 -0.12
CA SER A 122 -1.94 -0.20 0.47
C SER A 122 -2.59 -1.55 0.78
N CYS A 123 -3.83 -1.78 0.36
CA CYS A 123 -4.56 -3.00 0.69
C CYS A 123 -5.50 -3.45 -0.42
N GLU A 124 -5.80 -4.75 -0.43
CA GLU A 124 -6.69 -5.39 -1.41
C GLU A 124 -8.17 -5.12 -1.14
N TYR A 125 -8.55 -4.94 0.14
CA TYR A 125 -9.93 -4.73 0.58
C TYR A 125 -10.08 -3.41 1.30
N PRO A 126 -11.21 -2.69 1.10
CA PRO A 126 -11.50 -1.48 1.85
C PRO A 126 -11.79 -1.76 3.32
N PHE A 127 -11.66 -0.73 4.13
CA PHE A 127 -11.95 -0.75 5.56
C PHE A 127 -13.26 -0.05 5.86
N ARG A 128 -14.04 -0.63 6.79
CA ARG A 128 -15.20 -0.03 7.42
C ARG A 128 -14.87 0.22 8.88
N ILE A 129 -14.93 1.48 9.28
CA ILE A 129 -14.59 1.98 10.60
C ILE A 129 -15.88 2.48 11.22
N ASP A 130 -16.29 1.89 12.34
CA ASP A 130 -17.42 2.36 13.12
C ASP A 130 -16.90 3.25 14.27
N PHE A 131 -17.54 4.40 14.45
CA PHE A 131 -17.25 5.33 15.53
C PHE A 131 -18.36 5.32 16.57
N PHE A 132 -17.99 5.36 17.84
CA PHE A 132 -18.88 5.64 18.95
C PHE A 132 -18.46 6.97 19.60
N GLY A 133 -19.15 8.05 19.24
CA GLY A 133 -18.68 9.41 19.54
C GLY A 133 -17.33 9.68 18.85
N ASP A 134 -16.33 10.06 19.63
CA ASP A 134 -14.96 10.33 19.15
C ASP A 134 -14.01 9.14 19.40
N GLU A 135 -14.54 7.92 19.51
CA GLU A 135 -13.76 6.70 19.67
C GLU A 135 -13.99 5.75 18.51
N ILE A 136 -12.92 5.11 18.01
CA ILE A 136 -13.02 4.02 17.04
C ILE A 136 -13.48 2.75 17.77
N ASP A 137 -14.73 2.35 17.55
CA ASP A 137 -15.33 1.16 18.18
C ASP A 137 -14.91 -0.13 17.47
N THR A 138 -15.03 -0.18 16.14
CA THR A 138 -14.65 -1.36 15.37
C THR A 138 -14.03 -1.00 14.02
N ILE A 139 -13.10 -1.84 13.56
CA ILE A 139 -12.54 -1.80 12.22
C ILE A 139 -12.70 -3.17 11.57
N ARG A 140 -13.19 -3.18 10.31
CA ARG A 140 -13.42 -4.40 9.53
C ARG A 140 -13.01 -4.19 8.08
N THR A 141 -12.57 -5.24 7.38
CA THR A 141 -12.57 -5.23 5.92
C THR A 141 -13.95 -5.55 5.40
N PHE A 142 -14.25 -5.12 4.18
CA PHE A 142 -15.51 -5.49 3.51
C PHE A 142 -15.28 -5.72 2.01
N ASP A 143 -16.20 -6.44 1.40
CA ASP A 143 -16.20 -6.73 -0.02
C ASP A 143 -16.93 -5.63 -0.79
N VAL A 144 -16.31 -5.11 -1.86
CA VAL A 144 -16.85 -3.96 -2.62
C VAL A 144 -18.11 -4.28 -3.41
N GLU A 145 -18.29 -5.52 -3.87
CA GLU A 145 -19.46 -5.93 -4.66
C GLU A 145 -20.67 -6.16 -3.78
N THR A 146 -20.49 -6.91 -2.69
CA THR A 146 -21.58 -7.27 -1.79
C THR A 146 -21.79 -6.27 -0.65
N GLN A 147 -20.82 -5.38 -0.41
CA GLN A 147 -20.80 -4.43 0.72
C GLN A 147 -20.84 -5.11 2.10
N LEU A 148 -20.59 -6.41 2.17
CA LEU A 148 -20.60 -7.19 3.41
C LEU A 148 -19.24 -7.17 4.10
N SER A 149 -19.27 -6.98 5.42
CA SER A 149 -18.05 -7.04 6.25
C SER A 149 -17.49 -8.46 6.26
N GLN A 150 -16.16 -8.56 6.22
CA GLN A 150 -15.42 -9.82 6.18
C GLN A 150 -14.63 -10.03 7.48
N ALA A 151 -13.43 -9.49 7.59
CA ALA A 151 -12.51 -9.74 8.67
C ALA A 151 -12.38 -8.53 9.62
N LYS A 152 -12.34 -8.78 10.94
CA LYS A 152 -12.02 -7.77 11.94
C LYS A 152 -10.54 -7.42 11.90
N ARG A 153 -10.23 -6.15 12.18
CA ARG A 153 -8.88 -5.63 12.32
C ARG A 153 -8.76 -4.88 13.64
N THR A 154 -7.62 -4.94 14.28
CA THR A 154 -7.30 -4.16 15.47
C THR A 154 -6.66 -2.83 15.12
N GLU A 155 -5.92 -2.80 14.02
CA GLU A 155 -5.26 -1.62 13.49
C GLU A 155 -5.25 -1.65 11.96
N ILE A 156 -5.19 -0.48 11.34
CA ILE A 156 -5.06 -0.30 9.89
C ILE A 156 -4.13 0.87 9.59
N GLU A 157 -3.56 0.84 8.39
CA GLU A 157 -2.81 1.93 7.80
C GLU A 157 -3.50 2.37 6.50
N ILE A 158 -3.80 3.65 6.41
CA ILE A 158 -4.35 4.27 5.20
C ILE A 158 -3.24 5.06 4.53
N VAL A 159 -2.96 4.71 3.28
CA VAL A 159 -1.92 5.31 2.45
C VAL A 159 -2.57 5.88 1.20
N PRO A 160 -2.28 7.14 0.84
CA PRO A 160 -2.75 7.75 -0.40
C PRO A 160 -2.07 7.17 -1.63
N GLU A 161 -2.46 7.63 -2.81
CA GLU A 161 -1.76 7.32 -4.05
C GLU A 161 -0.35 7.91 -4.05
N LEU A 162 0.66 7.06 -4.18
CA LEU A 162 2.07 7.47 -4.18
C LEU A 162 2.60 7.78 -5.58
N ALA A 163 1.88 7.35 -6.61
CA ALA A 163 2.31 7.44 -8.00
C ALA A 163 2.52 8.89 -8.49
N HIS A 164 1.76 9.84 -7.96
CA HIS A 164 1.80 11.26 -8.34
C HIS A 164 2.79 12.09 -7.53
N ILE A 165 3.44 11.50 -6.52
CA ILE A 165 4.45 12.22 -5.74
C ILE A 165 5.74 12.31 -6.55
N GLU A 166 6.00 13.47 -7.13
CA GLU A 166 7.20 13.70 -7.94
C GLU A 166 8.42 14.18 -7.13
N SER A 167 8.20 14.69 -5.92
CA SER A 167 9.27 15.21 -5.06
C SER A 167 10.01 14.09 -4.33
N ASN A 168 11.34 14.21 -4.27
CA ASN A 168 12.20 13.33 -3.46
C ASN A 168 12.00 11.83 -3.73
N LYS A 169 12.20 11.42 -4.98
CA LYS A 169 12.25 9.99 -5.34
C LYS A 169 13.63 9.39 -5.01
N GLN A 170 13.64 8.13 -4.63
CA GLN A 170 14.85 7.39 -4.29
C GLN A 170 14.84 5.98 -4.87
N CYS A 171 16.00 5.32 -4.87
CA CYS A 171 16.07 3.89 -5.21
C CYS A 171 15.32 3.07 -4.16
N PHE A 172 14.59 2.03 -4.62
CA PHE A 172 13.89 1.08 -3.75
C PHE A 172 14.82 0.49 -2.66
N LEU A 173 16.07 0.20 -2.99
CA LEU A 173 17.02 -0.37 -2.03
C LEU A 173 17.29 0.55 -0.83
N ASN A 174 17.06 1.86 -0.94
CA ASN A 174 17.22 2.79 0.17
C ASN A 174 16.13 2.63 1.26
N PHE A 175 15.06 1.90 0.99
CA PHE A 175 14.09 1.49 2.01
C PHE A 175 14.59 0.36 2.89
N LEU A 176 15.56 -0.42 2.40
CA LEU A 176 16.06 -1.59 3.10
C LEU A 176 17.07 -1.16 4.17
N SER A 177 17.08 -1.89 5.29
CA SER A 177 18.17 -1.75 6.26
C SER A 177 19.46 -2.37 5.70
N GLU A 178 20.62 -1.90 6.15
CA GLU A 178 21.92 -2.46 5.76
C GLU A 178 22.06 -3.96 6.07
N SER A 179 21.28 -4.45 7.04
CA SER A 179 21.28 -5.86 7.43
C SER A 179 20.30 -6.72 6.63
N THR A 180 19.55 -6.14 5.67
CA THR A 180 18.58 -6.88 4.86
C THR A 180 19.31 -7.74 3.83
N PRO A 181 19.19 -9.09 3.86
CA PRO A 181 19.80 -9.95 2.86
C PRO A 181 19.10 -9.80 1.51
N VAL A 182 19.87 -9.56 0.46
CA VAL A 182 19.40 -9.56 -0.93
C VAL A 182 19.88 -10.83 -1.60
N VAL A 183 18.97 -11.62 -2.14
CA VAL A 183 19.27 -12.89 -2.82
C VAL A 183 18.95 -12.77 -4.30
N ALA A 184 19.94 -12.97 -5.15
CA ALA A 184 19.78 -13.01 -6.59
C ALA A 184 20.41 -14.29 -7.16
N LYS A 185 19.75 -14.89 -8.17
CA LYS A 185 20.33 -16.05 -8.86
C LYS A 185 21.55 -15.67 -9.67
N ASP A 186 21.53 -14.49 -10.29
CA ASP A 186 22.60 -13.93 -11.10
C ASP A 186 22.63 -12.41 -10.89
N LEU A 187 23.56 -11.94 -10.08
CA LEU A 187 23.69 -10.52 -9.76
C LEU A 187 24.18 -9.71 -10.95
N SER A 188 25.09 -10.28 -11.79
CA SER A 188 25.59 -9.61 -13.00
C SER A 188 24.43 -9.32 -13.95
N PHE A 189 23.58 -10.32 -14.20
CA PHE A 189 22.38 -10.13 -15.01
C PHE A 189 21.46 -9.03 -14.47
N VAL A 190 21.25 -8.97 -13.14
CA VAL A 190 20.43 -7.92 -12.52
C VAL A 190 21.03 -6.55 -12.75
N CYS A 191 22.33 -6.37 -12.52
CA CYS A 191 23.02 -5.11 -12.72
C CYS A 191 23.02 -4.66 -14.20
N ASP A 192 23.32 -5.58 -15.12
CA ASP A 192 23.34 -5.30 -16.56
C ASP A 192 21.93 -4.90 -17.04
N ARG A 193 20.90 -5.58 -16.56
CA ARG A 193 19.51 -5.27 -16.92
C ARG A 193 19.07 -3.89 -16.41
N ILE A 194 19.41 -3.54 -15.18
CA ILE A 194 19.14 -2.21 -14.63
C ILE A 194 19.88 -1.14 -15.45
N GLY A 195 21.17 -1.36 -15.76
CA GLY A 195 21.97 -0.43 -16.56
C GLY A 195 21.47 -0.25 -18.00
N GLN A 196 20.70 -1.20 -18.56
CA GLN A 196 20.05 -1.05 -19.89
C GLN A 196 18.76 -0.20 -19.85
N ILE A 197 18.18 -0.02 -18.68
CA ILE A 197 16.95 0.76 -18.49
C ILE A 197 17.26 2.24 -18.28
N TYR A 198 18.43 2.56 -17.72
CA TYR A 198 18.98 3.90 -17.55
C TYR A 198 19.90 4.29 -18.74
#